data_014b7defbb1159d93637e82901452fd8
#
_entry.id   014b7defbb1159d93637e82901452fd8
#
_cell.length_a   1.000
_cell.length_b   1.000
_cell.length_c   1.000
_cell.angle_alpha   90.00
_cell.angle_beta   90.00
_cell.angle_gamma   90.00
#
_symmetry.space_group_name_H-M   'P 1'
#
loop_
_entity.id
_entity.type
_entity.pdbx_description
1 polymer ?
#
loop_
_entity_poly.entity_id
_entity_poly.type
_entity_poly.pdbx_seq_one_letter_code
_entity_poly.pdbx_strand_id
1 'polypeptide(L)' 'MQENDFIFLQKSHTVYLKPNGEICNRLKAATKIYLRQIKGEWTNISWRNGKKKGWVKL' A
#
# COMPACT_ATOMS: atom_id res chain seq x y z
N MET A 1 -9.81 12.84 4.79
CA MET A 1 -9.42 13.01 4.38
C MET A 1 -8.54 13.12 3.79
N GLN A 2 -7.74 12.94 3.80
CA GLN A 2 -6.87 13.26 3.36
C GLN A 2 -6.24 12.30 2.67
N GLU A 3 -6.24 12.09 1.61
CA GLU A 3 -5.55 11.30 0.86
C GLU A 3 -4.27 11.83 0.55
N ASN A 4 -3.74 12.75 1.32
CA ASN A 4 -2.46 13.35 1.13
C ASN A 4 -1.37 12.72 1.96
N ASP A 5 -1.74 11.78 2.83
CA ASP A 5 -0.75 11.12 3.65
C ASP A 5 -0.01 10.10 2.81
N PHE A 6 1.30 10.24 2.75
CA PHE A 6 2.08 9.29 1.99
C PHE A 6 3.38 9.01 2.72
N ILE A 7 4.00 7.91 2.35
CA ILE A 7 5.31 7.55 2.87
C ILE A 7 6.10 6.91 1.74
N PHE A 8 7.41 6.78 1.96
CA PHE A 8 8.25 6.05 1.05
C PHE A 8 8.62 4.75 1.74
N LEU A 9 8.46 3.65 1.04
CA LEU A 9 8.77 2.34 1.62
C LEU A 9 10.26 2.25 1.92
N GLN A 10 10.60 1.69 3.08
CA GLN A 10 11.99 1.54 3.44
C GLN A 10 12.56 0.23 2.93
N LYS A 11 11.71 -0.69 2.54
CA LYS A 11 12.11 -1.97 1.98
C LYS A 11 10.99 -2.45 1.08
N SER A 12 11.24 -3.48 0.32
CA SER A 12 10.21 -3.98 -0.57
C SER A 12 9.07 -4.60 0.23
N HIS A 13 7.87 -4.50 -0.31
CA HIS A 13 6.68 -5.07 0.31
C HIS A 13 5.84 -5.75 -0.74
N THR A 14 5.19 -6.82 -0.35
CA THR A 14 4.24 -7.50 -1.21
C THR A 14 2.87 -6.89 -0.99
N VAL A 15 2.18 -6.56 -2.06
CA VAL A 15 0.87 -5.94 -2.01
C VAL A 15 -0.17 -6.98 -2.39
N TYR A 16 -1.25 -7.03 -1.62
CA TYR A 16 -2.32 -8.01 -1.83
C TYR A 16 -3.57 -7.31 -2.31
N LEU A 17 -4.40 -8.03 -3.05
CA LEU A 17 -5.66 -7.47 -3.53
C LEU A 17 -6.61 -7.19 -2.39
N LYS A 18 -6.51 -7.95 -1.31
CA LYS A 18 -7.31 -7.73 -0.12
C LYS A 18 -6.59 -8.42 1.03
N PRO A 19 -6.95 -8.12 2.26
CA PRO A 19 -6.29 -8.74 3.41
C PRO A 19 -6.37 -10.26 3.32
N ASN A 20 -5.22 -10.91 3.44
CA ASN A 20 -5.11 -12.36 3.34
C ASN A 20 -5.55 -12.87 1.97
N GLY A 21 -5.58 -12.03 0.97
CA GLY A 21 -6.00 -12.43 -0.37
C GLY A 21 -4.83 -12.73 -1.27
N GLU A 22 -5.07 -12.65 -2.56
CA GLU A 22 -4.04 -12.97 -3.53
C GLU A 22 -3.06 -11.83 -3.69
N ILE A 23 -1.84 -12.16 -4.09
CA ILE A 23 -0.82 -11.17 -4.33
C ILE A 23 -1.16 -10.37 -5.58
N CYS A 24 -1.10 -9.06 -5.43
CA CYS A 24 -1.38 -8.16 -6.53
C CYS A 24 -0.08 -7.68 -7.18
N ASN A 25 0.90 -7.29 -6.36
CA ASN A 25 2.09 -6.70 -6.90
C ASN A 25 3.16 -6.70 -5.83
N ARG A 26 4.35 -6.25 -6.17
CA ARG A 26 5.42 -6.15 -5.23
C ARG A 26 6.09 -4.81 -5.45
N LEU A 27 6.17 -4.00 -4.43
CA LEU A 27 6.72 -2.67 -4.52
C LEU A 27 8.11 -2.65 -3.94
N LYS A 28 9.02 -1.96 -4.61
CA LYS A 28 10.40 -1.88 -4.18
C LYS A 28 10.57 -0.84 -3.10
N ALA A 29 11.71 -0.89 -2.42
CA ALA A 29 12.06 0.15 -1.47
C ALA A 29 12.06 1.50 -2.18
N ALA A 30 11.77 2.54 -1.42
CA ALA A 30 11.71 3.90 -1.92
C ALA A 30 10.52 4.20 -2.82
N THR A 31 9.57 3.28 -2.92
CA THR A 31 8.35 3.54 -3.67
C THR A 31 7.45 4.45 -2.83
N LYS A 32 6.91 5.48 -3.45
CA LYS A 32 5.99 6.39 -2.76
C LYS A 32 4.60 5.79 -2.79
N ILE A 33 3.99 5.67 -1.63
CA ILE A 33 2.64 5.15 -1.54
C ILE A 33 1.80 6.11 -0.71
N TYR A 34 0.50 6.10 -0.95
CA TYR A 34 -0.43 6.91 -0.20
C TYR A 34 -1.20 6.01 0.74
N LEU A 35 -1.35 6.43 1.98
CA LEU A 35 -2.05 5.67 3.01
C LEU A 35 -3.52 6.02 2.93
N ARG A 36 -4.37 5.01 2.79
CA ARG A 36 -5.79 5.26 2.64
C ARG A 36 -6.58 4.83 3.88
N GLN A 37 -6.32 3.65 4.40
CA GLN A 37 -7.11 3.13 5.49
C GLN A 37 -6.30 2.08 6.23
N ILE A 38 -6.43 2.04 7.54
CA ILE A 38 -5.77 1.02 8.34
C ILE A 38 -6.83 0.12 8.91
N LYS A 39 -6.61 -1.20 8.78
CA LYS A 39 -7.58 -2.16 9.24
C LYS A 39 -6.80 -3.28 9.90
N GLY A 40 -6.66 -3.23 11.20
CA GLY A 40 -5.85 -4.21 11.92
C GLY A 40 -4.39 -4.13 11.49
N GLU A 41 -3.84 -5.24 11.06
CA GLU A 41 -2.46 -5.29 10.62
C GLU A 41 -2.33 -4.86 9.16
N TRP A 42 -3.41 -4.60 8.49
CA TRP A 42 -3.39 -4.29 7.07
C TRP A 42 -3.62 -2.83 6.81
N THR A 43 -2.91 -2.27 5.84
CA THR A 43 -3.08 -0.89 5.44
C THR A 43 -3.44 -0.85 3.97
N ASN A 44 -4.54 -0.20 3.66
CA ASN A 44 -4.93 0.00 2.27
C ASN A 44 -4.12 1.16 1.73
N ILE A 45 -3.47 0.94 0.62
CA ILE A 45 -2.59 1.96 0.03
C ILE A 45 -2.92 2.13 -1.44
N SER A 46 -2.42 3.22 -2.00
CA SER A 46 -2.48 3.41 -3.43
C SER A 46 -1.14 3.94 -3.89
N TRP A 47 -0.84 3.75 -5.15
CA TRP A 47 0.38 4.27 -5.74
C TRP A 47 0.09 4.59 -7.20
N ARG A 48 1.10 5.16 -7.88
CA ARG A 48 0.94 5.62 -9.25
C ARG A 48 -0.18 6.63 -9.34
N ASN A 49 -0.15 7.63 -8.44
CA ASN A 49 -1.12 8.71 -8.42
C ASN A 49 -2.54 8.18 -8.26
N GLY A 50 -2.68 7.11 -7.48
CA GLY A 50 -4.01 6.59 -7.20
C GLY A 50 -4.55 5.62 -8.22
N LYS A 51 -3.77 5.29 -9.25
CA LYS A 51 -4.25 4.38 -10.26
C LYS A 51 -4.19 2.93 -9.84
N LYS A 52 -3.37 2.62 -8.83
CA LYS A 52 -3.25 1.26 -8.32
C LYS A 52 -3.55 1.27 -6.84
N LYS A 53 -4.21 0.25 -6.37
CA LYS A 53 -4.58 0.12 -4.97
C LYS A 53 -4.31 -1.29 -4.50
N GLY A 54 -4.08 -1.42 -3.21
CA GLY A 54 -3.89 -2.74 -2.63
C GLY A 54 -3.72 -2.66 -1.14
N TRP A 55 -3.39 -3.80 -0.53
CA TRP A 55 -3.24 -3.92 0.90
C TRP A 55 -1.86 -4.44 1.24
N VAL A 56 -1.25 -3.88 2.27
CA VAL A 56 0.06 -4.33 2.73
C VAL A 56 0.05 -4.42 4.24
N LYS A 57 0.97 -5.20 4.77
CA LYS A 57 1.22 -5.22 6.19
C LYS A 57 2.43 -4.34 6.43
N LEU A 58 2.23 -3.23 7.04
CA LEU A 58 3.34 -2.30 7.36
C LEU A 58 3.81 -2.45 8.79
#